data_5acbe27d00f46321824cf2ae3d13408a
#
_entry.id   5acbe27d00f46321824cf2ae3d13408a
#
_cell.length_a   1.000
_cell.length_b   1.000
_cell.length_c   1.000
_cell.angle_alpha   90.00
_cell.angle_beta   90.00
_cell.angle_gamma   90.00
#
_symmetry.space_group_name_H-M   'P 1'
#
loop_
_entity.id
_entity.type
_entity.pdbx_description
1 polymer ?
#
loop_
_entity_poly.entity_id
_entity_poly.type
_entity_poly.pdbx_seq_one_letter_code
_entity_poly.pdbx_strand_id
1 'polypeptide(L)'
;LHTVVRLPSSVFSPYTSITTNLLFFDNTKPTTETWFYRVDIPSDRKHFSKTKPMELKHFDDCIAWWNDRKEIPDGENFKAQKFTAEYLLNEQGCNIDLCGYPHEEEEILDPLDTIREYQERRTTLNAEIDKVLAELEALLPGDVIE
;
A
#
# COMPACT_ATOMS: atom_id res chain seq x y z
N LEU A 1 -20.94 7.62 14.70
CA LEU A 1 -19.98 6.98 13.77
C LEU A 1 -20.54 5.62 13.35
N HIS A 2 -20.66 5.38 12.07
CA HIS A 2 -21.17 4.09 11.59
C HIS A 2 -20.19 3.37 10.66
N THR A 3 -19.22 4.07 10.09
CA THR A 3 -18.22 3.45 9.20
C THR A 3 -16.91 4.22 9.24
N VAL A 4 -15.82 3.47 9.25
CA VAL A 4 -14.45 3.94 9.08
C VAL A 4 -13.89 3.27 7.83
N VAL A 5 -13.41 4.05 6.87
CA VAL A 5 -12.75 3.54 5.65
C VAL A 5 -11.30 3.98 5.69
N ARG A 6 -10.40 3.00 5.76
CA ARG A 6 -8.96 3.21 5.78
C ARG A 6 -8.41 3.35 4.38
N LEU A 7 -7.61 4.37 4.17
CA LEU A 7 -6.91 4.61 2.90
C LEU A 7 -5.46 4.15 2.99
N PRO A 8 -4.85 3.75 1.87
CA PRO A 8 -3.43 3.43 1.80
C PRO A 8 -2.53 4.61 2.19
N SER A 9 -1.37 4.33 2.77
CA SER A 9 -0.43 5.36 3.23
C SER A 9 0.11 6.27 2.12
N SER A 10 0.08 5.84 0.87
CA SER A 10 0.62 6.57 -0.27
C SER A 10 -0.37 7.51 -0.98
N VAL A 11 -1.62 7.60 -0.51
CA VAL A 11 -2.67 8.40 -1.19
C VAL A 11 -2.30 9.87 -1.33
N PHE A 12 -1.59 10.42 -0.34
CA PHE A 12 -1.16 11.82 -0.33
C PHE A 12 0.32 12.01 -0.71
N SER A 13 0.93 11.00 -1.33
CA SER A 13 2.31 11.11 -1.84
C SER A 13 2.39 12.16 -2.97
N PRO A 14 3.45 12.99 -3.01
CA PRO A 14 4.70 12.94 -2.23
C PRO A 14 4.65 13.75 -0.91
N TYR A 15 3.52 14.34 -0.56
CA TYR A 15 3.42 15.28 0.57
C TYR A 15 3.53 14.60 1.93
N THR A 16 2.91 13.43 2.05
CA THR A 16 2.97 12.60 3.25
C THR A 16 2.72 11.13 2.92
N SER A 17 3.29 10.24 3.75
CA SER A 17 3.01 8.80 3.76
C SER A 17 2.12 8.37 4.92
N ILE A 18 1.50 9.32 5.62
CA ILE A 18 0.61 9.02 6.74
C ILE A 18 -0.67 8.37 6.22
N THR A 19 -1.05 7.28 6.86
CA THR A 19 -2.33 6.61 6.64
C THR A 19 -3.46 7.49 7.16
N THR A 20 -4.55 7.53 6.43
CA THR A 20 -5.74 8.31 6.78
C THR A 20 -6.98 7.46 6.80
N ASN A 21 -7.94 7.87 7.63
CA ASN A 21 -9.25 7.26 7.73
C ASN A 21 -10.32 8.26 7.28
N LEU A 22 -11.27 7.78 6.48
CA LEU A 22 -12.52 8.49 6.21
C LEU A 22 -13.55 8.06 7.26
N LEU A 23 -14.09 9.01 7.98
CA LEU A 23 -15.07 8.78 9.04
C LEU A 23 -16.47 9.19 8.59
N PHE A 24 -17.42 8.26 8.66
CA PHE A 24 -18.79 8.48 8.26
C PHE A 24 -19.71 8.47 9.47
N PHE A 25 -20.43 9.58 9.67
CA PHE A 25 -21.30 9.81 10.80
C PHE A 25 -22.76 9.91 10.36
N ASP A 26 -23.64 9.40 11.19
CA ASP A 26 -25.06 9.62 11.16
C ASP A 26 -25.48 10.24 12.51
N ASN A 27 -26.24 11.32 12.47
CA ASN A 27 -26.70 12.04 13.68
C ASN A 27 -28.12 11.66 14.12
N THR A 28 -28.68 10.57 13.60
CA THR A 28 -30.06 10.18 13.87
C THR A 28 -30.21 9.39 15.17
N LYS A 29 -29.18 8.65 15.57
CA LYS A 29 -29.19 7.78 16.76
C LYS A 29 -27.80 7.56 17.33
N PRO A 30 -27.69 7.14 18.62
CA PRO A 30 -26.41 6.71 19.19
C PRO A 30 -25.77 5.57 18.39
N THR A 31 -24.44 5.57 18.32
CA THR A 31 -23.67 4.51 17.68
C THR A 31 -23.80 3.21 18.50
N THR A 32 -24.27 2.16 17.87
CA THR A 32 -24.33 0.80 18.44
C THR A 32 -23.23 -0.09 17.87
N GLU A 33 -22.91 0.10 16.60
CA GLU A 33 -21.95 -0.68 15.85
C GLU A 33 -21.22 0.23 14.86
N THR A 34 -19.97 -0.09 14.57
CA THR A 34 -19.15 0.60 13.57
C THR A 34 -18.51 -0.41 12.64
N TRP A 35 -18.63 -0.18 11.36
CA TRP A 35 -17.95 -0.95 10.33
C TRP A 35 -16.58 -0.35 10.05
N PHE A 36 -15.60 -1.20 9.88
CA PHE A 36 -14.26 -0.86 9.42
C PHE A 36 -14.02 -1.51 8.07
N TYR A 37 -13.52 -0.75 7.11
CA TYR A 37 -13.18 -1.23 5.78
C TYR A 37 -11.82 -0.68 5.37
N ARG A 38 -10.97 -1.53 4.79
CA ARG A 38 -9.66 -1.16 4.26
C ARG A 38 -9.70 -1.13 2.74
N VAL A 39 -9.25 -0.02 2.16
CA VAL A 39 -9.00 0.08 0.72
C VAL A 39 -7.55 -0.33 0.47
N ASP A 40 -7.36 -1.39 -0.29
CA ASP A 40 -6.05 -1.92 -0.62
C ASP A 40 -5.46 -1.24 -1.85
N ILE A 41 -4.13 -1.29 -1.97
CA ILE A 41 -3.45 -0.84 -3.18
C ILE A 41 -3.69 -1.88 -4.27
N PRO A 42 -4.05 -1.48 -5.50
CA PRO A 42 -4.20 -2.42 -6.61
C PRO A 42 -2.94 -3.22 -6.89
N SER A 43 -3.09 -4.48 -7.31
CA SER A 43 -1.98 -5.40 -7.59
C SER A 43 -1.04 -4.95 -8.73
N ASP A 44 -1.48 -3.99 -9.56
CA ASP A 44 -0.69 -3.43 -10.66
C ASP A 44 0.36 -2.40 -10.19
N ARG A 45 0.38 -2.06 -8.91
CA ARG A 45 1.27 -1.04 -8.34
C ARG A 45 1.58 -1.29 -6.87
N LYS A 46 2.74 -0.81 -6.43
CA LYS A 46 3.16 -0.88 -5.02
C LYS A 46 2.69 0.32 -4.19
N HIS A 47 2.46 1.47 -4.82
CA HIS A 47 2.04 2.70 -4.14
C HIS A 47 1.36 3.66 -5.12
N PHE A 48 0.58 4.60 -4.60
CA PHE A 48 0.10 5.76 -5.34
C PHE A 48 1.18 6.84 -5.39
N SER A 49 1.16 7.66 -6.45
CA SER A 49 2.13 8.73 -6.65
C SER A 49 1.49 9.92 -7.37
N LYS A 50 2.20 11.04 -7.47
CA LYS A 50 1.71 12.22 -8.19
C LYS A 50 1.36 11.92 -9.66
N THR A 51 2.09 11.02 -10.30
CA THR A 51 1.86 10.61 -11.71
C THR A 51 0.82 9.52 -11.85
N LYS A 52 0.55 8.76 -10.78
CA LYS A 52 -0.44 7.70 -10.71
C LYS A 52 -1.25 7.85 -9.43
N PRO A 53 -2.11 8.88 -9.32
CA PRO A 53 -2.86 9.16 -8.11
C PRO A 53 -3.95 8.12 -7.87
N MET A 54 -4.51 8.14 -6.67
CA MET A 54 -5.73 7.42 -6.37
C MET A 54 -6.90 8.05 -7.13
N GLU A 55 -7.70 7.23 -7.78
CA GLU A 55 -8.88 7.62 -8.57
C GLU A 55 -10.13 6.97 -7.98
N LEU A 56 -11.30 7.47 -8.37
CA LEU A 56 -12.58 6.97 -7.86
C LEU A 56 -12.77 5.46 -8.11
N LYS A 57 -12.30 4.94 -9.24
CA LYS A 57 -12.35 3.51 -9.58
C LYS A 57 -11.72 2.59 -8.52
N HIS A 58 -10.76 3.10 -7.74
CA HIS A 58 -10.13 2.32 -6.67
C HIS A 58 -11.04 2.11 -5.45
N PHE A 59 -12.18 2.79 -5.43
CA PHE A 59 -13.23 2.59 -4.43
C PHE A 59 -14.34 1.65 -4.90
N ASP A 60 -14.29 1.11 -6.12
CA ASP A 60 -15.38 0.30 -6.68
C ASP A 60 -15.72 -0.90 -5.76
N ASP A 61 -14.71 -1.60 -5.25
CA ASP A 61 -14.89 -2.68 -4.27
C ASP A 61 -15.53 -2.18 -2.96
N CYS A 62 -15.10 -1.01 -2.48
CA CYS A 62 -15.65 -0.39 -1.28
C CYS A 62 -17.11 0.01 -1.49
N ILE A 63 -17.43 0.55 -2.65
CA ILE A 63 -18.80 0.95 -3.02
C ILE A 63 -19.70 -0.28 -3.16
N ALA A 64 -19.21 -1.34 -3.79
CA ALA A 64 -19.94 -2.60 -3.89
C ALA A 64 -20.21 -3.20 -2.50
N TRP A 65 -19.19 -3.24 -1.65
CA TRP A 65 -19.32 -3.69 -0.28
C TRP A 65 -20.29 -2.82 0.54
N TRP A 66 -20.29 -1.52 0.32
CA TRP A 66 -21.15 -0.59 1.05
C TRP A 66 -22.64 -0.90 0.91
N ASN A 67 -23.04 -1.41 -0.24
CA ASN A 67 -24.44 -1.77 -0.54
C ASN A 67 -24.83 -3.14 0.05
N ASP A 68 -23.85 -4.04 0.25
CA ASP A 68 -24.05 -5.39 0.84
C ASP A 68 -22.91 -5.71 1.82
N ARG A 69 -22.95 -5.04 3.00
CA ARG A 69 -21.88 -5.12 3.99
C ARG A 69 -21.76 -6.50 4.60
N LYS A 70 -20.59 -7.10 4.44
CA LYS A 70 -20.20 -8.37 5.02
C LYS A 70 -18.81 -8.27 5.60
N GLU A 71 -18.52 -9.10 6.59
CA GLU A 71 -17.17 -9.25 7.10
C GLU A 71 -16.31 -9.96 6.06
N ILE A 72 -15.11 -9.46 5.85
CA ILE A 72 -14.13 -10.00 4.89
C ILE A 72 -12.84 -10.22 5.67
N PRO A 73 -12.56 -11.48 6.09
CA PRO A 73 -11.31 -11.83 6.75
C PRO A 73 -10.15 -11.75 5.76
N ASP A 74 -8.95 -11.46 6.28
CA ASP A 74 -7.71 -11.38 5.50
C ASP A 74 -6.55 -11.88 6.37
N GLY A 75 -6.32 -13.20 6.36
CA GLY A 75 -5.35 -13.88 7.22
C GLY A 75 -5.63 -13.64 8.70
N GLU A 76 -4.66 -13.11 9.43
CA GLU A 76 -4.81 -12.70 10.84
C GLU A 76 -5.51 -11.34 11.01
N ASN A 77 -5.69 -10.61 9.91
CA ASN A 77 -6.35 -9.31 9.86
C ASN A 77 -7.72 -9.41 9.17
N PHE A 78 -8.26 -8.27 8.79
CA PHE A 78 -9.50 -8.18 8.03
C PHE A 78 -9.44 -7.06 6.99
N LYS A 79 -10.14 -7.27 5.89
CA LYS A 79 -10.44 -6.20 4.93
C LYS A 79 -11.69 -5.41 5.33
N ALA A 80 -12.70 -6.11 5.86
CA ALA A 80 -13.90 -5.51 6.42
C ALA A 80 -14.35 -6.25 7.67
N GLN A 81 -14.64 -5.52 8.74
CA GLN A 81 -15.16 -6.09 10.00
C GLN A 81 -16.06 -5.10 10.73
N LYS A 82 -16.98 -5.64 11.50
CA LYS A 82 -17.91 -4.88 12.33
C LYS A 82 -17.56 -5.04 13.81
N PHE A 83 -17.56 -3.93 14.53
CA PHE A 83 -17.34 -3.92 15.98
C PHE A 83 -18.49 -3.22 16.68
N THR A 84 -18.83 -3.71 17.88
CA THR A 84 -19.80 -3.03 18.74
C THR A 84 -19.19 -1.78 19.37
N ALA A 85 -20.03 -0.78 19.65
CA ALA A 85 -19.58 0.43 20.34
C ALA A 85 -19.01 0.11 21.72
N GLU A 86 -19.58 -0.88 22.43
CA GLU A 86 -19.11 -1.34 23.73
C GLU A 86 -17.67 -1.88 23.67
N TYR A 87 -17.39 -2.74 22.69
CA TYR A 87 -16.02 -3.25 22.45
C TYR A 87 -15.03 -2.13 22.16
N LEU A 88 -15.40 -1.20 21.28
CA LEU A 88 -14.54 -0.06 20.94
C LEU A 88 -14.24 0.85 22.13
N LEU A 89 -15.21 1.07 22.99
CA LEU A 89 -15.05 1.94 24.16
C LEU A 89 -14.27 1.27 25.30
N ASN A 90 -14.62 0.03 25.64
CA ASN A 90 -14.13 -0.63 26.84
C ASN A 90 -12.84 -1.40 26.64
N GLU A 91 -12.69 -2.08 25.47
CA GLU A 91 -11.54 -2.93 25.22
C GLU A 91 -10.49 -2.27 24.32
N GLN A 92 -10.92 -1.42 23.40
CA GLN A 92 -10.03 -0.77 22.46
C GLN A 92 -9.70 0.69 22.80
N GLY A 93 -10.23 1.22 23.91
CA GLY A 93 -9.94 2.60 24.34
C GLY A 93 -10.29 3.65 23.30
N CYS A 94 -11.37 3.45 22.54
CA CYS A 94 -11.79 4.28 21.40
C CYS A 94 -10.79 4.28 20.23
N ASN A 95 -9.99 3.23 20.08
CA ASN A 95 -9.10 3.09 18.94
C ASN A 95 -9.92 2.93 17.65
N ILE A 96 -9.77 3.85 16.72
CA ILE A 96 -10.39 3.82 15.38
C ILE A 96 -9.42 3.31 14.31
N ASP A 97 -8.25 2.82 14.72
CA ASP A 97 -7.18 2.32 13.86
C ASP A 97 -7.06 0.79 13.92
N LEU A 98 -8.20 0.11 13.77
CA LEU A 98 -8.27 -1.35 13.87
C LEU A 98 -8.06 -2.06 12.53
N CYS A 99 -8.18 -1.36 11.40
CA CYS A 99 -7.87 -1.91 10.09
C CYS A 99 -6.36 -2.15 9.97
N GLY A 100 -5.91 -3.37 10.18
CA GLY A 100 -4.53 -3.76 9.92
C GLY A 100 -4.14 -3.52 8.46
N TYR A 101 -2.85 -3.35 8.19
CA TYR A 101 -2.31 -3.46 6.84
C TYR A 101 -2.09 -4.94 6.52
N PRO A 102 -2.24 -5.36 5.26
CA PRO A 102 -1.56 -6.56 4.83
C PRO A 102 -0.07 -6.27 5.08
N HIS A 103 0.48 -6.89 6.10
CA HIS A 103 1.92 -7.00 6.21
C HIS A 103 2.34 -7.98 5.11
N GLU A 104 2.89 -7.47 4.01
CA GLU A 104 3.92 -8.22 3.34
C GLU A 104 5.05 -8.26 4.37
N GLU A 105 5.18 -9.38 5.08
CA GLU A 105 6.41 -9.67 5.80
C GLU A 105 7.50 -9.67 4.72
N GLU A 106 8.26 -8.58 4.65
CA GLU A 106 9.51 -8.60 3.89
C GLU A 106 10.32 -9.72 4.52
N GLU A 107 10.51 -10.80 3.77
CA GLU A 107 11.34 -11.91 4.19
C GLU A 107 12.70 -11.32 4.54
N ILE A 108 13.01 -11.29 5.86
CA ILE A 108 14.29 -10.76 6.34
C ILE A 108 15.35 -11.76 5.90
N LEU A 109 15.90 -11.54 4.73
CA LEU A 109 16.99 -12.34 4.18
C LEU A 109 18.20 -12.23 5.10
N ASP A 110 18.94 -13.33 5.22
CA ASP A 110 20.25 -13.30 5.90
C ASP A 110 21.10 -12.18 5.29
N PRO A 111 21.76 -11.34 6.10
CA PRO A 111 22.59 -10.23 5.61
C PRO A 111 23.65 -10.67 4.59
N LEU A 112 24.20 -11.89 4.73
CA LEU A 112 25.18 -12.43 3.80
C LEU A 112 24.54 -12.80 2.45
N ASP A 113 23.33 -13.34 2.46
CA ASP A 113 22.62 -13.67 1.23
C ASP A 113 22.18 -12.40 0.49
N THR A 114 21.74 -11.39 1.22
CA THR A 114 21.44 -10.05 0.65
C THR A 114 22.67 -9.43 -0.02
N ILE A 115 23.84 -9.53 0.61
CA ILE A 115 25.11 -9.02 0.04
C ILE A 115 25.48 -9.80 -1.23
N ARG A 116 25.34 -11.13 -1.24
CA ARG A 116 25.62 -11.96 -2.42
C ARG A 116 24.70 -11.60 -3.59
N GLU A 117 23.40 -11.54 -3.33
CA GLU A 117 22.41 -11.15 -4.36
C GLU A 117 22.71 -9.76 -4.93
N TYR A 118 23.04 -8.80 -4.07
CA TYR A 118 23.47 -7.48 -4.50
C TYR A 118 24.72 -7.52 -5.39
N GLN A 119 25.74 -8.30 -5.01
CA GLN A 119 26.98 -8.43 -5.77
C GLN A 119 26.74 -9.06 -7.14
N GLU A 120 25.93 -10.11 -7.19
CA GLU A 120 25.57 -10.79 -8.46
C GLU A 120 24.80 -9.82 -9.37
N ARG A 121 23.79 -9.14 -8.85
CA ARG A 121 23.02 -8.15 -9.60
C ARG A 121 23.88 -7.00 -10.11
N ARG A 122 24.79 -6.51 -9.27
CA ARG A 122 25.76 -5.47 -9.66
C ARG A 122 26.66 -5.93 -10.79
N THR A 123 27.18 -7.15 -10.74
CA THR A 123 28.04 -7.73 -11.76
C THR A 123 27.32 -7.84 -13.10
N THR A 124 26.07 -8.30 -13.07
CA THR A 124 25.23 -8.41 -14.28
C THR A 124 24.95 -7.04 -14.90
N LEU A 125 24.55 -6.06 -14.07
CA LEU A 125 24.27 -4.70 -14.55
C LEU A 125 25.53 -4.02 -15.11
N ASN A 126 26.69 -4.19 -14.49
CA ASN A 126 27.95 -3.65 -15.01
C ASN A 126 28.30 -4.27 -16.36
N ALA A 127 28.12 -5.59 -16.55
CA ALA A 127 28.35 -6.22 -17.83
C ALA A 127 27.41 -5.71 -18.93
N GLU A 128 26.14 -5.41 -18.61
CA GLU A 128 25.19 -4.78 -19.54
C GLU A 128 25.62 -3.35 -19.90
N ILE A 129 26.07 -2.58 -18.92
CA ILE A 129 26.59 -1.22 -19.13
C ILE A 129 27.81 -1.26 -20.03
N ASP A 130 28.79 -2.12 -19.74
CA ASP A 130 30.02 -2.25 -20.54
C ASP A 130 29.71 -2.65 -21.99
N LYS A 131 28.73 -3.52 -22.19
CA LYS A 131 28.26 -3.90 -23.54
C LYS A 131 27.67 -2.69 -24.28
N VAL A 132 26.80 -1.90 -23.65
CA VAL A 132 26.19 -0.72 -24.27
C VAL A 132 27.26 0.34 -24.55
N LEU A 133 28.25 0.51 -23.67
CA LEU A 133 29.37 1.43 -23.89
C LEU A 133 30.19 1.00 -25.10
N ALA A 134 30.53 -0.28 -25.23
CA ALA A 134 31.25 -0.79 -26.39
C ALA A 134 30.46 -0.61 -27.69
N GLU A 135 29.13 -0.81 -27.67
CA GLU A 135 28.27 -0.53 -28.82
C GLU A 135 28.28 0.98 -29.18
N LEU A 136 28.27 1.87 -28.21
CA LEU A 136 28.36 3.32 -28.42
C LEU A 136 29.73 3.72 -28.96
N GLU A 137 30.83 3.19 -28.44
CA GLU A 137 32.18 3.43 -28.94
C GLU A 137 32.33 3.00 -30.40
N ALA A 138 31.72 1.87 -30.79
CA ALA A 138 31.72 1.40 -32.16
C ALA A 138 30.93 2.29 -33.13
N LEU A 139 29.98 3.08 -32.61
CA LEU A 139 29.18 4.01 -33.43
C LEU A 139 29.81 5.40 -33.54
N LEU A 140 30.78 5.73 -32.69
CA LEU A 140 31.48 7.01 -32.76
C LEU A 140 32.55 6.95 -33.85
N PRO A 141 32.61 7.92 -34.77
CA PRO A 141 33.71 8.02 -35.72
C PRO A 141 35.01 8.23 -34.95
N GLY A 142 36.03 7.47 -35.29
CA GLY A 142 37.29 7.33 -34.56
C GLY A 142 38.23 8.54 -34.51
N ASP A 143 37.72 9.76 -34.43
CA ASP A 143 38.50 11.00 -34.35
C ASP A 143 37.89 12.00 -33.36
N VAL A 144 37.89 11.69 -32.08
CA VAL A 144 37.77 12.73 -31.05
C VAL A 144 38.50 12.30 -29.76
N ILE A 145 39.82 12.19 -29.80
CA ILE A 145 40.68 12.49 -28.63
C ILE A 145 42.09 12.84 -29.20
N GLU A 146 42.38 14.12 -29.48
CA GLU A 146 43.68 14.67 -29.26
C GLU A 146 43.69 15.45 -27.95
#